data_e338ebdd7383d2a8df7cf3f57c620bfb
#
_entry.id   e338ebdd7383d2a8df7cf3f57c620bfb
#
_cell.length_a   1.000
_cell.length_b   1.000
_cell.length_c   1.000
_cell.angle_alpha   90.00
_cell.angle_beta   90.00
_cell.angle_gamma   90.00
#
_symmetry.space_group_name_H-M   'P 1'
#
loop_
_entity.id
_entity.type
_entity.pdbx_description
1 polymer ?
#
loop_
_entity_poly.entity_id
_entity_poly.type
_entity_poly.pdbx_seq_one_letter_code
_entity_poly.pdbx_strand_id
1 'polypeptide(L)'
;MNFEKFQRYKQQALSTVYSEVPGGFHDQIIPEFAQRFLPEFDLQSNACIIDIGCGTGLFAQATHKLGYSDVTGVTLSADDVAACESAGLKIKHADMSDLPWADGSVDFIWCRHALEHSPYPLFTLYEFHRVLKPGGQAFIEVPAPDNQRIWMHENNPNHYSILGNKMWQGLFGKAGFETRAHWIYDTDQQFDEGLVKEISLLYGIKRL
;
A
#
# COMPACT_ATOMS: atom_id res chain seq x y z
N MET A 1 -19.50 10.15 16.89
CA MET A 1 -18.28 11.02 16.81
C MET A 1 -18.71 12.34 16.19
N ASN A 2 -18.22 13.50 16.69
CA ASN A 2 -18.50 14.78 16.03
C ASN A 2 -17.65 14.87 14.76
N PHE A 3 -18.31 15.12 13.62
CA PHE A 3 -17.66 15.15 12.30
C PHE A 3 -16.57 16.23 12.20
N GLU A 4 -16.80 17.44 12.72
CA GLU A 4 -15.80 18.51 12.73
C GLU A 4 -14.55 18.16 13.55
N LYS A 5 -14.74 17.45 14.67
CA LYS A 5 -13.62 16.95 15.48
C LYS A 5 -12.82 15.90 14.73
N PHE A 6 -13.49 15.01 14.00
CA PHE A 6 -12.84 14.01 13.16
C PHE A 6 -12.05 14.66 12.02
N GLN A 7 -12.60 15.63 11.34
CA GLN A 7 -11.92 16.36 10.27
C GLN A 7 -10.67 17.08 10.76
N ARG A 8 -10.73 17.75 11.92
CA ARG A 8 -9.56 18.40 12.52
C ARG A 8 -8.49 17.39 12.90
N TYR A 9 -8.87 16.26 13.48
CA TYR A 9 -7.96 15.17 13.78
C TYR A 9 -7.30 14.62 12.51
N LYS A 10 -8.08 14.35 11.46
CA LYS A 10 -7.58 13.90 10.16
C LYS A 10 -6.55 14.88 9.60
N GLN A 11 -6.86 16.18 9.56
CA GLN A 11 -5.94 17.21 9.08
C GLN A 11 -4.62 17.24 9.88
N GLN A 12 -4.69 17.12 11.19
CA GLN A 12 -3.50 17.07 12.04
C GLN A 12 -2.67 15.81 11.81
N ALA A 13 -3.31 14.65 11.75
CA ALA A 13 -2.64 13.36 11.54
C ALA A 13 -1.94 13.29 10.17
N LEU A 14 -2.52 13.92 9.14
CA LEU A 14 -1.98 13.94 7.78
C LEU A 14 -1.14 15.20 7.48
N SER A 15 -0.81 16.02 8.47
CA SER A 15 -0.05 17.26 8.27
C SER A 15 1.44 17.03 7.94
N THR A 16 1.97 15.85 8.26
CA THR A 16 3.34 15.45 7.93
C THR A 16 3.29 14.40 6.82
N VAL A 17 3.25 14.86 5.59
CA VAL A 17 3.43 14.00 4.40
C VAL A 17 4.90 14.06 4.02
N TYR A 18 5.52 12.92 3.82
CA TYR A 18 6.87 12.85 3.25
C TYR A 18 6.84 12.04 1.96
N SER A 19 7.66 12.44 1.01
CA SER A 19 7.96 11.62 -0.16
C SER A 19 9.13 10.71 0.20
N GLU A 20 8.97 9.41 0.02
CA GLU A 20 10.12 8.53 0.04
C GLU A 20 10.93 8.76 -1.23
N VAL A 21 12.20 9.15 -1.07
CA VAL A 21 13.11 9.19 -2.21
C VAL A 21 13.37 7.75 -2.63
N PRO A 22 12.97 7.32 -3.83
CA PRO A 22 13.25 5.98 -4.31
C PRO A 22 14.76 5.73 -4.26
N GLY A 23 15.18 4.71 -3.53
CA GLY A 23 16.54 4.24 -3.54
C GLY A 23 16.66 3.02 -4.44
N GLY A 24 17.86 2.68 -4.90
CA GLY A 24 18.10 1.57 -5.82
C GLY A 24 17.52 0.21 -5.42
N PHE A 25 17.23 -0.01 -4.12
CA PHE A 25 16.53 -1.18 -3.63
C PHE A 25 15.05 -1.22 -4.11
N HIS A 26 14.31 -0.12 -3.99
CA HIS A 26 12.92 -0.06 -4.44
C HIS A 26 12.81 -0.19 -5.96
N ASP A 27 13.75 0.38 -6.72
CA ASP A 27 13.78 0.28 -8.17
C ASP A 27 13.91 -1.17 -8.66
N GLN A 28 14.55 -2.03 -7.88
CA GLN A 28 14.72 -3.45 -8.18
C GLN A 28 13.56 -4.29 -7.67
N ILE A 29 13.17 -4.12 -6.42
CA ILE A 29 12.23 -5.02 -5.76
C ILE A 29 10.78 -4.82 -6.22
N ILE A 30 10.34 -3.59 -6.53
CA ILE A 30 8.95 -3.34 -6.95
C ILE A 30 8.61 -4.05 -8.25
N PRO A 31 9.45 -3.99 -9.33
CA PRO A 31 9.21 -4.77 -10.54
C PRO A 31 9.21 -6.28 -10.31
N GLU A 32 10.13 -6.78 -9.47
CA GLU A 32 10.18 -8.21 -9.12
C GLU A 32 8.91 -8.66 -8.39
N PHE A 33 8.42 -7.85 -7.44
CA PHE A 33 7.19 -8.14 -6.71
C PHE A 33 5.97 -8.09 -7.62
N ALA A 34 5.87 -7.12 -8.51
CA ALA A 34 4.80 -7.07 -9.50
C ALA A 34 4.80 -8.35 -10.36
N GLN A 35 5.96 -8.76 -10.88
CA GLN A 35 6.08 -9.98 -11.69
C GLN A 35 5.77 -11.25 -10.90
N ARG A 36 6.16 -11.32 -9.63
CA ARG A 36 5.98 -12.50 -8.78
C ARG A 36 4.55 -12.66 -8.27
N PHE A 37 3.93 -11.57 -7.82
CA PHE A 37 2.70 -11.64 -7.04
C PHE A 37 1.43 -11.32 -7.85
N LEU A 38 1.48 -10.48 -8.89
CA LEU A 38 0.27 -10.21 -9.69
C LEU A 38 -0.37 -11.46 -10.31
N PRO A 39 0.38 -12.46 -10.81
CA PRO A 39 -0.22 -13.68 -11.34
C PRO A 39 -1.03 -14.51 -10.34
N GLU A 40 -0.78 -14.33 -9.03
CA GLU A 40 -1.53 -15.04 -7.96
C GLU A 40 -2.99 -14.56 -7.85
N PHE A 41 -3.34 -13.44 -8.48
CA PHE A 41 -4.65 -12.80 -8.36
C PHE A 41 -5.57 -12.99 -9.58
N ASP A 42 -5.11 -13.66 -10.63
CA ASP A 42 -5.89 -13.97 -11.87
C ASP A 42 -6.61 -12.73 -12.44
N LEU A 43 -5.89 -11.62 -12.54
CA LEU A 43 -6.43 -10.35 -13.02
C LEU A 43 -6.51 -10.31 -14.54
N GLN A 44 -7.61 -9.75 -15.06
CA GLN A 44 -7.70 -9.43 -16.49
C GLN A 44 -6.78 -8.27 -16.86
N SER A 45 -6.29 -8.24 -18.09
CA SER A 45 -5.37 -7.19 -18.57
C SER A 45 -5.95 -5.75 -18.51
N ASN A 46 -7.28 -5.64 -18.51
CA ASN A 46 -8.01 -4.39 -18.38
C ASN A 46 -8.57 -4.15 -16.97
N ALA A 47 -8.15 -4.94 -15.98
CA ALA A 47 -8.55 -4.73 -14.58
C ALA A 47 -8.22 -3.32 -14.12
N CYS A 48 -9.16 -2.68 -13.42
CA CYS A 48 -8.94 -1.41 -12.76
C CYS A 48 -8.09 -1.64 -11.50
N ILE A 49 -6.83 -1.22 -11.54
CA ILE A 49 -5.83 -1.39 -10.49
C ILE A 49 -5.50 -0.05 -9.87
N ILE A 50 -5.49 0.02 -8.55
CA ILE A 50 -4.99 1.19 -7.82
C ILE A 50 -3.76 0.82 -6.99
N ASP A 51 -2.75 1.69 -7.03
CA ASP A 51 -1.48 1.57 -6.31
C ASP A 51 -1.46 2.59 -5.18
N ILE A 52 -1.62 2.13 -3.95
CA ILE A 52 -1.69 2.96 -2.75
C ILE A 52 -0.28 3.23 -2.22
N GLY A 53 0.05 4.51 -2.06
CA GLY A 53 1.41 4.93 -1.72
C GLY A 53 2.37 4.72 -2.88
N CYS A 54 1.96 5.11 -4.08
CA CYS A 54 2.62 4.74 -5.33
C CYS A 54 4.03 5.34 -5.54
N GLY A 55 4.46 6.28 -4.69
CA GLY A 55 5.72 6.99 -4.87
C GLY A 55 5.83 7.55 -6.29
N THR A 56 6.96 7.34 -6.95
CA THR A 56 7.22 7.79 -8.32
C THR A 56 6.61 6.89 -9.41
N GLY A 57 5.73 5.94 -9.05
CA GLY A 57 4.98 5.11 -9.99
C GLY A 57 5.72 3.89 -10.53
N LEU A 58 6.71 3.36 -9.81
CA LEU A 58 7.48 2.18 -10.24
C LEU A 58 6.59 0.95 -10.46
N PHE A 59 5.58 0.73 -9.59
CA PHE A 59 4.63 -0.37 -9.77
C PHE A 59 3.79 -0.19 -11.05
N ALA A 60 3.27 1.00 -11.30
CA ALA A 60 2.51 1.27 -12.53
C ALA A 60 3.35 1.03 -13.79
N GLN A 61 4.62 1.45 -13.80
CA GLN A 61 5.54 1.19 -14.91
C GLN A 61 5.79 -0.31 -15.10
N ALA A 62 5.97 -1.06 -14.02
CA ALA A 62 6.20 -2.50 -14.05
C ALA A 62 4.95 -3.25 -14.57
N THR A 63 3.76 -2.90 -14.07
CA THR A 63 2.50 -3.53 -14.46
C THR A 63 2.12 -3.24 -15.91
N HIS A 64 2.41 -2.05 -16.44
CA HIS A 64 2.25 -1.75 -17.87
C HIS A 64 3.09 -2.69 -18.73
N LYS A 65 4.34 -2.99 -18.34
CA LYS A 65 5.20 -3.97 -19.03
C LYS A 65 4.64 -5.40 -18.98
N LEU A 66 3.86 -5.72 -17.96
CA LEU A 66 3.17 -7.00 -17.81
C LEU A 66 1.82 -7.05 -18.55
N GLY A 67 1.43 -5.97 -19.23
CA GLY A 67 0.22 -5.91 -20.07
C GLY A 67 -1.03 -5.38 -19.38
N TYR A 68 -0.95 -4.89 -18.15
CA TYR A 68 -2.07 -4.23 -17.48
C TYR A 68 -2.13 -2.75 -17.89
N SER A 69 -3.28 -2.27 -18.35
CA SER A 69 -3.42 -0.93 -18.97
C SER A 69 -4.11 0.10 -18.10
N ASP A 70 -4.85 -0.33 -17.06
CA ASP A 70 -5.63 0.56 -16.21
C ASP A 70 -5.11 0.57 -14.77
N VAL A 71 -3.94 1.20 -14.60
CA VAL A 71 -3.26 1.35 -13.30
C VAL A 71 -3.23 2.82 -12.94
N THR A 72 -3.71 3.16 -11.74
CA THR A 72 -3.70 4.53 -11.22
C THR A 72 -3.01 4.57 -9.85
N GLY A 73 -1.98 5.39 -9.72
CA GLY A 73 -1.31 5.66 -8.45
C GLY A 73 -2.14 6.56 -7.52
N VAL A 74 -1.97 6.38 -6.23
CA VAL A 74 -2.55 7.22 -5.18
C VAL A 74 -1.46 7.64 -4.21
N THR A 75 -1.33 8.93 -3.97
CA THR A 75 -0.35 9.49 -3.03
C THR A 75 -0.86 10.78 -2.39
N LEU A 76 -0.32 11.13 -1.22
CA LEU A 76 -0.49 12.45 -0.59
C LEU A 76 0.68 13.40 -0.90
N SER A 77 1.75 12.91 -1.54
CA SER A 77 2.93 13.70 -1.89
C SER A 77 2.74 14.45 -3.21
N ALA A 78 2.83 15.77 -3.19
CA ALA A 78 2.78 16.59 -4.40
C ALA A 78 3.99 16.32 -5.33
N ASP A 79 5.16 15.98 -4.75
CA ASP A 79 6.36 15.66 -5.52
C ASP A 79 6.19 14.36 -6.29
N ASP A 80 5.58 13.33 -5.67
CA ASP A 80 5.26 12.07 -6.33
C ASP A 80 4.22 12.28 -7.45
N VAL A 81 3.21 13.14 -7.22
CA VAL A 81 2.25 13.52 -8.27
C VAL A 81 2.98 14.09 -9.48
N ALA A 82 3.85 15.08 -9.26
CA ALA A 82 4.60 15.70 -10.34
C ALA A 82 5.51 14.72 -11.09
N ALA A 83 6.16 13.79 -10.35
CA ALA A 83 7.00 12.75 -10.95
C ALA A 83 6.18 11.78 -11.81
N CYS A 84 5.04 11.29 -11.32
CA CYS A 84 4.15 10.40 -12.06
C CYS A 84 3.56 11.08 -13.31
N GLU A 85 3.09 12.34 -13.20
CA GLU A 85 2.58 13.11 -14.35
C GLU A 85 3.65 13.31 -15.39
N SER A 86 4.88 13.64 -15.00
CA SER A 86 6.03 13.78 -15.91
C SER A 86 6.36 12.47 -16.64
N ALA A 87 6.11 11.32 -15.99
CA ALA A 87 6.28 10.00 -16.58
C ALA A 87 5.06 9.53 -17.40
N GLY A 88 4.00 10.36 -17.53
CA GLY A 88 2.77 10.01 -18.26
C GLY A 88 1.91 8.96 -17.56
N LEU A 89 2.05 8.78 -16.25
CA LEU A 89 1.29 7.82 -15.46
C LEU A 89 -0.02 8.43 -14.94
N LYS A 90 -1.05 7.59 -14.77
CA LYS A 90 -2.30 8.01 -14.11
C LYS A 90 -2.04 8.13 -12.61
N ILE A 91 -2.45 9.24 -12.02
CA ILE A 91 -2.23 9.54 -10.60
C ILE A 91 -3.43 10.28 -9.99
N LYS A 92 -3.70 10.03 -8.70
CA LYS A 92 -4.63 10.79 -7.88
C LYS A 92 -3.92 11.29 -6.62
N HIS A 93 -3.97 12.59 -6.40
CA HIS A 93 -3.57 13.20 -5.14
C HIS A 93 -4.71 13.00 -4.15
N ALA A 94 -4.67 11.94 -3.35
CA ALA A 94 -5.76 11.54 -2.46
C ALA A 94 -5.23 10.78 -1.23
N ASP A 95 -6.01 10.83 -0.15
CA ASP A 95 -5.83 10.02 1.04
C ASP A 95 -6.33 8.60 0.79
N MET A 96 -5.54 7.58 1.16
CA MET A 96 -5.91 6.18 1.05
C MET A 96 -7.20 5.81 1.83
N SER A 97 -7.61 6.65 2.78
CA SER A 97 -8.82 6.49 3.57
C SER A 97 -10.03 7.28 3.03
N ASP A 98 -9.87 7.91 1.84
CA ASP A 98 -10.91 8.73 1.19
C ASP A 98 -10.64 8.72 -0.34
N LEU A 99 -10.86 7.56 -0.94
CA LEU A 99 -10.48 7.29 -2.33
C LEU A 99 -11.53 7.84 -3.31
N PRO A 100 -11.13 8.55 -4.39
CA PRO A 100 -12.03 9.15 -5.36
C PRO A 100 -12.59 8.13 -6.38
N TRP A 101 -12.94 6.94 -5.94
CA TRP A 101 -13.60 5.90 -6.72
C TRP A 101 -15.00 5.59 -6.18
N ALA A 102 -15.89 5.25 -7.09
CA ALA A 102 -17.24 4.78 -6.73
C ALA A 102 -17.18 3.43 -6.01
N ASP A 103 -18.21 3.12 -5.22
CA ASP A 103 -18.37 1.84 -4.56
C ASP A 103 -18.31 0.69 -5.59
N GLY A 104 -17.53 -0.33 -5.31
CA GLY A 104 -17.45 -1.53 -6.14
C GLY A 104 -16.95 -1.29 -7.58
N SER A 105 -16.05 -0.35 -7.80
CA SER A 105 -15.54 0.00 -9.14
C SER A 105 -14.12 -0.49 -9.42
N VAL A 106 -13.37 -0.90 -8.40
CA VAL A 106 -11.96 -1.30 -8.49
C VAL A 106 -11.84 -2.83 -8.46
N ASP A 107 -11.02 -3.39 -9.31
CA ASP A 107 -10.76 -4.84 -9.36
C ASP A 107 -9.67 -5.24 -8.36
N PHE A 108 -8.63 -4.42 -8.24
CA PHE A 108 -7.45 -4.77 -7.46
C PHE A 108 -6.80 -3.55 -6.79
N ILE A 109 -6.37 -3.74 -5.55
CA ILE A 109 -5.56 -2.77 -4.80
C ILE A 109 -4.17 -3.36 -4.57
N TRP A 110 -3.14 -2.60 -4.94
CA TRP A 110 -1.78 -2.82 -4.53
C TRP A 110 -1.44 -1.82 -3.43
N CYS A 111 -0.98 -2.31 -2.27
CA CYS A 111 -0.64 -1.46 -1.13
C CYS A 111 0.61 -2.02 -0.46
N ARG A 112 1.75 -1.42 -0.80
CA ARG A 112 3.06 -1.87 -0.34
C ARG A 112 3.71 -0.78 0.51
N HIS A 113 4.04 -1.10 1.76
CA HIS A 113 4.64 -0.16 2.71
C HIS A 113 3.90 1.19 2.76
N ALA A 114 2.57 1.13 2.83
CA ALA A 114 1.71 2.31 2.90
C ALA A 114 0.67 2.23 4.02
N LEU A 115 0.11 1.04 4.29
CA LEU A 115 -0.98 0.89 5.25
C LEU A 115 -0.55 1.20 6.71
N GLU A 116 0.70 0.96 7.06
CA GLU A 116 1.30 1.32 8.35
C GLU A 116 1.32 2.83 8.61
N HIS A 117 1.26 3.64 7.56
CA HIS A 117 1.15 5.09 7.62
C HIS A 117 -0.29 5.59 7.83
N SER A 118 -1.28 4.69 7.84
CA SER A 118 -2.64 5.08 8.18
C SER A 118 -2.78 5.28 9.70
N PRO A 119 -3.23 6.46 10.17
CA PRO A 119 -3.49 6.67 11.58
C PRO A 119 -4.73 5.91 12.10
N TYR A 120 -5.49 5.28 11.20
CA TYR A 120 -6.69 4.48 11.51
C TYR A 120 -6.88 3.34 10.51
N PRO A 121 -6.01 2.32 10.55
CA PRO A 121 -5.91 1.31 9.49
C PRO A 121 -7.22 0.53 9.26
N LEU A 122 -8.03 0.31 10.30
CA LEU A 122 -9.34 -0.33 10.12
C LEU A 122 -10.29 0.52 9.26
N PHE A 123 -10.28 1.85 9.43
CA PHE A 123 -11.09 2.76 8.62
C PHE A 123 -10.60 2.76 7.16
N THR A 124 -9.29 2.78 6.94
CA THR A 124 -8.68 2.65 5.61
C THR A 124 -9.09 1.34 4.93
N LEU A 125 -9.09 0.23 5.68
CA LEU A 125 -9.54 -1.07 5.16
C LEU A 125 -11.02 -1.07 4.80
N TYR A 126 -11.90 -0.36 5.53
CA TYR A 126 -13.29 -0.17 5.12
C TYR A 126 -13.39 0.62 3.81
N GLU A 127 -12.51 1.60 3.60
CA GLU A 127 -12.46 2.34 2.33
C GLU A 127 -11.99 1.45 1.17
N PHE A 128 -10.97 0.62 1.39
CA PHE A 128 -10.55 -0.39 0.41
C PHE A 128 -11.70 -1.35 0.08
N HIS A 129 -12.42 -1.82 1.12
CA HIS A 129 -13.59 -2.67 0.93
C HIS A 129 -14.69 -1.95 0.14
N ARG A 130 -14.94 -0.66 0.39
CA ARG A 130 -15.96 0.11 -0.33
C ARG A 130 -15.68 0.17 -1.83
N VAL A 131 -14.44 0.55 -2.21
CA VAL A 131 -14.09 0.76 -3.63
C VAL A 131 -13.88 -0.54 -4.40
N LEU A 132 -13.44 -1.61 -3.76
CA LEU A 132 -13.28 -2.91 -4.42
C LEU A 132 -14.63 -3.49 -4.86
N LYS A 133 -14.68 -4.11 -6.02
CA LYS A 133 -15.82 -4.91 -6.48
C LYS A 133 -16.10 -6.07 -5.51
N PRO A 134 -17.31 -6.60 -5.41
CA PRO A 134 -17.54 -7.88 -4.75
C PRO A 134 -16.61 -8.95 -5.35
N GLY A 135 -15.84 -9.62 -4.49
CA GLY A 135 -14.81 -10.55 -4.92
C GLY A 135 -13.50 -9.92 -5.42
N GLY A 136 -13.41 -8.58 -5.44
CA GLY A 136 -12.16 -7.86 -5.72
C GLY A 136 -11.10 -8.15 -4.66
N GLN A 137 -9.85 -7.96 -5.01
CA GLN A 137 -8.72 -8.43 -4.20
C GLN A 137 -7.73 -7.32 -3.90
N ALA A 138 -6.90 -7.52 -2.88
CA ALA A 138 -5.77 -6.63 -2.63
C ALA A 138 -4.51 -7.42 -2.24
N PHE A 139 -3.37 -6.89 -2.66
CA PHE A 139 -2.05 -7.24 -2.13
C PHE A 139 -1.67 -6.18 -1.10
N ILE A 140 -1.34 -6.61 0.12
CA ILE A 140 -0.90 -5.74 1.21
C ILE A 140 0.46 -6.20 1.69
N GLU A 141 1.44 -5.30 1.73
CA GLU A 141 2.73 -5.52 2.38
C GLU A 141 2.94 -4.47 3.47
N VAL A 142 3.34 -4.93 4.65
CA VAL A 142 3.61 -4.10 5.82
C VAL A 142 4.85 -4.60 6.56
N PRO A 143 5.61 -3.76 7.27
CA PRO A 143 6.75 -4.21 8.06
C PRO A 143 6.30 -5.10 9.22
N ALA A 144 7.10 -6.13 9.52
CA ALA A 144 6.89 -7.01 10.65
C ALA A 144 7.43 -6.40 11.96
N PRO A 145 6.79 -6.62 13.11
CA PRO A 145 7.26 -6.08 14.40
C PRO A 145 8.52 -6.78 14.93
N ASP A 146 8.81 -8.00 14.49
CA ASP A 146 10.01 -8.78 14.82
C ASP A 146 11.18 -8.56 13.85
N ASN A 147 11.13 -7.49 13.12
CA ASN A 147 12.14 -7.02 12.18
C ASN A 147 13.38 -6.49 12.94
N GLN A 148 14.58 -6.80 12.48
CA GLN A 148 15.81 -6.22 13.05
C GLN A 148 15.90 -4.71 12.87
N ARG A 149 15.14 -4.15 11.92
CA ARG A 149 15.00 -2.71 11.68
C ARG A 149 13.83 -2.08 12.42
N ILE A 150 13.23 -2.79 13.38
CA ILE A 150 12.08 -2.26 14.11
C ILE A 150 12.32 -0.87 14.69
N TRP A 151 13.54 -0.59 15.13
CA TRP A 151 13.94 0.73 15.63
C TRP A 151 13.80 1.85 14.59
N MET A 152 13.99 1.56 13.30
CA MET A 152 13.76 2.55 12.22
C MET A 152 12.24 2.78 12.04
N HIS A 153 11.46 1.72 12.10
CA HIS A 153 10.00 1.82 11.99
C HIS A 153 9.39 2.53 13.19
N GLU A 154 9.87 2.23 14.41
CA GLU A 154 9.41 2.88 15.65
C GLU A 154 9.82 4.36 15.72
N ASN A 155 10.96 4.74 15.15
CA ASN A 155 11.44 6.12 15.11
C ASN A 155 10.89 6.92 13.91
N ASN A 156 10.16 6.30 12.99
CA ASN A 156 9.48 7.01 11.92
C ASN A 156 8.17 7.64 12.46
N PRO A 157 8.08 8.97 12.56
CA PRO A 157 6.91 9.64 13.13
C PRO A 157 5.63 9.44 12.30
N ASN A 158 5.75 8.89 11.08
CA ASN A 158 4.63 8.62 10.18
C ASN A 158 4.16 7.16 10.22
N HIS A 159 4.81 6.30 11.01
CA HIS A 159 4.34 4.93 11.24
C HIS A 159 3.38 4.90 12.43
N TYR A 160 2.12 4.62 12.16
CA TYR A 160 1.09 4.51 13.19
C TYR A 160 0.83 3.07 13.62
N SER A 161 1.14 2.09 12.75
CA SER A 161 0.73 0.70 12.95
C SER A 161 1.79 -0.30 12.50
N ILE A 162 2.65 -0.73 13.41
CA ILE A 162 3.55 -1.88 13.20
C ILE A 162 2.93 -3.06 13.95
N LEU A 163 2.05 -3.80 13.29
CA LEU A 163 1.24 -4.84 13.92
C LEU A 163 1.73 -6.24 13.54
N GLY A 164 1.58 -7.18 14.47
CA GLY A 164 1.84 -8.59 14.21
C GLY A 164 0.80 -9.24 13.29
N ASN A 165 1.17 -10.35 12.67
CA ASN A 165 0.37 -11.07 11.68
C ASN A 165 -1.09 -11.32 12.13
N LYS A 166 -1.31 -11.81 13.35
CA LYS A 166 -2.68 -12.08 13.85
C LYS A 166 -3.52 -10.81 13.99
N MET A 167 -2.90 -9.68 14.29
CA MET A 167 -3.61 -8.41 14.42
C MET A 167 -4.03 -7.89 13.06
N TRP A 168 -3.15 -7.92 12.05
CA TRP A 168 -3.50 -7.56 10.67
C TRP A 168 -4.63 -8.43 10.13
N GLN A 169 -4.53 -9.77 10.24
CA GLN A 169 -5.60 -10.67 9.81
C GLN A 169 -6.94 -10.39 10.54
N GLY A 170 -6.87 -10.04 11.83
CA GLY A 170 -8.05 -9.63 12.60
C GLY A 170 -8.68 -8.33 12.06
N LEU A 171 -7.87 -7.35 11.64
CA LEU A 171 -8.37 -6.12 11.01
C LEU A 171 -8.97 -6.40 9.63
N PHE A 172 -8.34 -7.25 8.81
CA PHE A 172 -8.88 -7.66 7.51
C PHE A 172 -10.26 -8.32 7.67
N GLY A 173 -10.39 -9.29 8.58
CA GLY A 173 -11.67 -9.94 8.86
C GLY A 173 -12.75 -8.97 9.34
N LYS A 174 -12.40 -8.01 10.21
CA LYS A 174 -13.35 -6.96 10.68
C LYS A 174 -13.80 -6.04 9.56
N ALA A 175 -12.94 -5.76 8.58
CA ALA A 175 -13.27 -4.94 7.43
C ALA A 175 -14.02 -5.69 6.32
N GLY A 176 -14.30 -6.99 6.49
CA GLY A 176 -15.05 -7.78 5.50
C GLY A 176 -14.17 -8.47 4.46
N PHE A 177 -12.89 -8.71 4.77
CA PHE A 177 -11.98 -9.43 3.89
C PHE A 177 -11.71 -10.84 4.38
N GLU A 178 -11.51 -11.75 3.44
CA GLU A 178 -10.90 -13.05 3.65
C GLU A 178 -9.41 -12.98 3.31
N THR A 179 -8.53 -13.47 4.17
CA THR A 179 -7.11 -13.66 3.83
C THR A 179 -6.97 -14.95 3.02
N ARG A 180 -6.61 -14.81 1.73
CA ARG A 180 -6.46 -15.93 0.79
C ARG A 180 -5.05 -16.50 0.78
N ALA A 181 -4.07 -15.62 1.00
CA ALA A 181 -2.66 -15.98 1.03
C ALA A 181 -1.92 -15.11 2.06
N HIS A 182 -0.87 -15.65 2.62
CA HIS A 182 0.05 -14.96 3.50
C HIS A 182 1.47 -15.45 3.23
N TRP A 183 2.38 -14.50 3.05
CA TRP A 183 3.80 -14.77 2.86
C TRP A 183 4.61 -13.94 3.84
N ILE A 184 5.80 -14.40 4.13
CA ILE A 184 6.83 -13.63 4.83
C ILE A 184 7.94 -13.41 3.81
N TYR A 185 8.32 -12.16 3.64
CA TYR A 185 9.46 -11.79 2.84
C TYR A 185 10.55 -11.27 3.77
N ASP A 186 11.72 -11.87 3.69
CA ASP A 186 12.91 -11.39 4.39
C ASP A 186 14.00 -11.04 3.37
N THR A 187 14.72 -9.98 3.65
CA THR A 187 15.84 -9.53 2.84
C THR A 187 16.94 -8.97 3.72
N ASP A 188 18.17 -9.26 3.36
CA ASP A 188 19.34 -8.64 3.98
C ASP A 188 19.65 -7.34 3.24
N GLN A 189 19.64 -6.22 3.96
CA GLN A 189 20.01 -4.92 3.42
C GLN A 189 21.35 -4.46 4.00
N GLN A 190 22.23 -3.96 3.13
CA GLN A 190 23.54 -3.44 3.54
C GLN A 190 23.39 -1.99 4.01
N PHE A 191 23.82 -1.73 5.22
CA PHE A 191 23.97 -0.40 5.81
C PHE A 191 25.41 -0.16 6.23
N ASP A 192 25.73 1.06 6.67
CA ASP A 192 27.07 1.42 7.15
C ASP A 192 27.48 0.58 8.38
N GLU A 193 26.49 0.20 9.22
CA GLU A 193 26.70 -0.65 10.39
C GLU A 193 26.76 -2.16 10.06
N GLY A 194 26.51 -2.56 8.82
CA GLY A 194 26.54 -3.96 8.38
C GLY A 194 25.25 -4.45 7.72
N LEU A 195 25.15 -5.79 7.57
CA LEU A 195 23.94 -6.44 7.05
C LEU A 195 22.85 -6.46 8.12
N VAL A 196 21.69 -5.96 7.77
CA VAL A 196 20.49 -5.94 8.64
C VAL A 196 19.35 -6.65 7.93
N LYS A 197 18.71 -7.59 8.62
CA LYS A 197 17.57 -8.32 8.10
C LYS A 197 16.30 -7.48 8.24
N GLU A 198 15.63 -7.25 7.12
CA GLU A 198 14.28 -6.68 7.08
C GLU A 198 13.27 -7.78 6.80
N ILE A 199 12.17 -7.76 7.55
CA ILE A 199 11.07 -8.72 7.41
C ILE A 199 9.77 -7.97 7.14
N SER A 200 9.09 -8.36 6.06
CA SER A 200 7.77 -7.86 5.70
C SER A 200 6.72 -8.98 5.80
N LEU A 201 5.51 -8.60 6.20
CA LEU A 201 4.32 -9.45 6.15
C LEU A 201 3.53 -9.10 4.90
N LEU A 202 3.27 -10.10 4.05
CA LEU A 202 2.58 -9.93 2.78
C LEU A 202 1.27 -10.70 2.82
N TYR A 203 0.19 -10.09 2.31
CA TYR A 203 -1.15 -10.67 2.32
C TYR A 203 -1.82 -10.52 0.96
N GLY A 204 -2.41 -11.61 0.48
CA GLY A 204 -3.46 -11.57 -0.53
C GLY A 204 -4.81 -11.64 0.17
N ILE A 205 -5.61 -10.58 0.08
CA ILE A 205 -6.94 -10.51 0.69
C ILE A 205 -8.02 -10.35 -0.39
N LYS A 206 -9.22 -10.85 -0.09
CA LYS A 206 -10.37 -10.80 -1.00
C LYS A 206 -11.58 -10.24 -0.29
N ARG A 207 -12.28 -9.29 -0.94
CA ARG A 207 -13.56 -8.77 -0.48
C ARG A 207 -14.62 -9.87 -0.51
N LEU A 208 -15.31 -10.11 0.62
CA LEU A 208 -16.44 -11.02 0.77
C LEU A 208 -17.74 -10.41 0.23
#